data_3241fb0010d032f1d8881dfd2b2182c7
#
_entry.id   3241fb0010d032f1d8881dfd2b2182c7
#
_cell.length_a   1.000
_cell.length_b   1.000
_cell.length_c   1.000
_cell.angle_alpha   90.00
_cell.angle_beta   90.00
_cell.angle_gamma   90.00
#
_symmetry.space_group_name_H-M   'P 1'
#
loop_
_entity.id
_entity.type
_entity.pdbx_description
1 polymer ?
#
loop_
_entity_poly.entity_id
_entity_poly.type
_entity_poly.pdbx_seq_one_letter_code
_entity_poly.pdbx_strand_id
1 'polypeptide(L)'
;MKEHGLEAYRPKTVLFDMDGVLYDSMKFHAIAWNKAMAKYGIDMPEIEGYMYEGMRGVETIAIKCREQLGREISEDEAMEMYLEKSRIFHSMTKATIMPGVKELQRFMLSREMQITVVTGSGQPPLLAGLARDFEGLIDADKIVSAKDVKQGKPAPDPYLLGMERMGSKPEETIVVENAPLGVQAGRAAGCFVIGVNTGPLPDSQLKDNGAHIVFHDMFEVKDALERFLDSQNEKTLD
;
A
#
# COMPACT_ATOMS: atom_id res chain seq x y z
N MET A 1 -2.01 20.34 2.45
CA MET A 1 -3.33 19.97 3.02
C MET A 1 -4.29 21.17 3.10
N LYS A 2 -3.88 22.39 3.52
CA LYS A 2 -4.75 23.59 3.42
C LYS A 2 -5.20 23.88 1.98
N GLU A 3 -4.34 23.69 1.01
CA GLU A 3 -4.63 23.88 -0.43
C GLU A 3 -5.65 22.89 -1.00
N HIS A 4 -5.99 21.82 -0.25
CA HIS A 4 -6.94 20.79 -0.64
C HIS A 4 -8.30 20.89 0.06
N GLY A 5 -8.61 22.02 0.70
CA GLY A 5 -9.90 22.23 1.38
C GLY A 5 -10.09 21.40 2.67
N LEU A 6 -9.00 20.94 3.29
CA LEU A 6 -9.02 20.05 4.44
C LEU A 6 -9.00 20.79 5.79
N GLU A 7 -9.45 22.03 5.84
CA GLU A 7 -9.42 22.82 7.08
C GLU A 7 -10.19 22.20 8.25
N ALA A 8 -11.24 21.44 7.95
CA ALA A 8 -12.04 20.72 8.95
C ALA A 8 -11.68 19.22 9.07
N TYR A 9 -10.68 18.73 8.31
CA TYR A 9 -10.31 17.32 8.30
C TYR A 9 -9.66 16.90 9.61
N ARG A 10 -10.22 15.89 10.26
CA ARG A 10 -9.74 15.36 11.55
C ARG A 10 -9.50 13.85 11.41
N PRO A 11 -8.32 13.46 10.94
CA PRO A 11 -8.00 12.04 10.77
C PRO A 11 -7.94 11.32 12.12
N LYS A 12 -8.61 10.18 12.19
CA LYS A 12 -8.61 9.28 13.34
C LYS A 12 -8.01 7.92 13.03
N THR A 13 -7.96 7.57 11.75
CA THR A 13 -7.49 6.26 11.29
C THR A 13 -6.50 6.43 10.16
N VAL A 14 -5.44 5.61 10.19
CA VAL A 14 -4.46 5.51 9.11
C VAL A 14 -4.36 4.07 8.65
N LEU A 15 -4.57 3.88 7.36
CA LEU A 15 -4.45 2.59 6.68
C LEU A 15 -3.17 2.63 5.84
N PHE A 16 -2.17 1.86 6.25
CA PHE A 16 -0.90 1.75 5.54
C PHE A 16 -0.94 0.60 4.54
N ASP A 17 -0.44 0.81 3.33
CA ASP A 17 0.05 -0.31 2.54
C ASP A 17 1.30 -0.91 3.18
N MET A 18 1.73 -2.07 2.71
CA MET A 18 2.86 -2.81 3.27
C MET A 18 4.14 -2.65 2.46
N ASP A 19 4.09 -3.05 1.19
CA ASP A 19 5.28 -3.19 0.35
C ASP A 19 5.69 -1.86 -0.30
N GLY A 20 6.88 -1.35 0.05
CA GLY A 20 7.31 0.01 -0.34
C GLY A 20 6.83 1.11 0.59
N VAL A 21 6.01 0.79 1.61
CA VAL A 21 5.51 1.71 2.64
C VAL A 21 6.05 1.33 4.02
N LEU A 22 5.76 0.13 4.50
CA LEU A 22 6.29 -0.38 5.77
C LEU A 22 7.64 -1.07 5.60
N TYR A 23 7.86 -1.72 4.46
CA TYR A 23 9.11 -2.40 4.12
C TYR A 23 9.69 -1.88 2.80
N ASP A 24 11.01 -1.74 2.74
CA ASP A 24 11.76 -1.51 1.49
C ASP A 24 11.88 -2.83 0.71
N SER A 25 10.74 -3.30 0.21
CA SER A 25 10.57 -4.62 -0.44
C SER A 25 10.43 -4.54 -1.95
N MET A 26 10.04 -3.38 -2.50
CA MET A 26 9.60 -3.26 -3.89
C MET A 26 10.63 -3.67 -4.93
N LYS A 27 11.91 -3.38 -4.71
CA LYS A 27 13.00 -3.84 -5.60
C LYS A 27 13.06 -5.37 -5.70
N PHE A 28 12.77 -6.09 -4.62
CA PHE A 28 12.75 -7.55 -4.63
C PHE A 28 11.49 -8.09 -5.31
N HIS A 29 10.35 -7.42 -5.13
CA HIS A 29 9.12 -7.74 -5.86
C HIS A 29 9.32 -7.56 -7.37
N ALA A 30 9.89 -6.44 -7.81
CA ALA A 30 10.16 -6.15 -9.22
C ALA A 30 11.07 -7.20 -9.88
N ILE A 31 12.19 -7.52 -9.23
CA ILE A 31 13.10 -8.58 -9.68
C ILE A 31 12.41 -9.95 -9.73
N ALA A 32 11.60 -10.28 -8.72
CA ALA A 32 10.89 -11.56 -8.67
C ALA A 32 9.85 -11.69 -9.78
N TRP A 33 9.10 -10.62 -10.06
CA TRP A 33 8.16 -10.56 -11.17
C TRP A 33 8.86 -10.75 -12.52
N ASN A 34 9.90 -9.96 -12.80
CA ASN A 34 10.66 -10.08 -14.05
C ASN A 34 11.17 -11.50 -14.27
N LYS A 35 11.85 -12.08 -13.27
CA LYS A 35 12.40 -13.43 -13.37
C LYS A 35 11.35 -14.52 -13.48
N ALA A 36 10.24 -14.41 -12.76
CA ALA A 36 9.18 -15.42 -12.80
C ALA A 36 8.48 -15.39 -14.15
N MET A 37 8.07 -14.23 -14.62
CA MET A 37 7.33 -14.08 -15.89
C MET A 37 8.17 -14.50 -17.10
N ALA A 38 9.48 -14.22 -17.09
CA ALA A 38 10.40 -14.64 -18.15
C ALA A 38 10.41 -16.18 -18.35
N LYS A 39 10.18 -16.98 -17.30
CA LYS A 39 10.10 -18.45 -17.43
C LYS A 39 8.92 -18.93 -18.25
N TYR A 40 7.89 -18.11 -18.34
CA TYR A 40 6.65 -18.40 -19.08
C TYR A 40 6.57 -17.65 -20.41
N GLY A 41 7.69 -17.01 -20.84
CA GLY A 41 7.75 -16.28 -22.09
C GLY A 41 7.04 -14.92 -22.05
N ILE A 42 6.81 -14.38 -20.85
CA ILE A 42 6.18 -13.08 -20.63
C ILE A 42 7.27 -12.08 -20.28
N ASP A 43 7.34 -10.97 -21.05
CA ASP A 43 8.19 -9.84 -20.74
C ASP A 43 7.48 -8.95 -19.70
N MET A 44 8.10 -8.82 -18.53
CA MET A 44 7.63 -7.95 -17.46
C MET A 44 8.83 -7.19 -16.90
N PRO A 45 9.19 -6.04 -17.49
CA PRO A 45 10.26 -5.18 -16.98
C PRO A 45 10.07 -4.82 -15.52
N GLU A 46 11.15 -4.66 -14.75
CA GLU A 46 11.08 -4.37 -13.31
C GLU A 46 10.19 -3.18 -12.96
N ILE A 47 10.15 -2.16 -13.84
CA ILE A 47 9.27 -0.99 -13.64
C ILE A 47 7.78 -1.37 -13.56
N GLU A 48 7.36 -2.39 -14.29
CA GLU A 48 5.98 -2.88 -14.22
C GLU A 48 5.65 -3.52 -12.87
N GLY A 49 6.65 -4.09 -12.18
CA GLY A 49 6.47 -4.56 -10.81
C GLY A 49 6.00 -3.47 -9.85
N TYR A 50 6.41 -2.22 -10.08
CA TYR A 50 5.93 -1.06 -9.32
C TYR A 50 4.56 -0.56 -9.80
N MET A 51 4.25 -0.70 -11.08
CA MET A 51 2.97 -0.27 -11.65
C MET A 51 1.80 -1.18 -11.23
N TYR A 52 2.06 -2.49 -11.11
CA TYR A 52 1.05 -3.50 -10.74
C TYR A 52 1.03 -3.79 -9.24
N GLU A 53 1.81 -3.07 -8.43
CA GLU A 53 1.82 -3.30 -6.98
C GLU A 53 0.45 -3.05 -6.36
N GLY A 54 0.10 -3.87 -5.38
CA GLY A 54 -1.18 -3.86 -4.70
C GLY A 54 -2.28 -4.70 -5.37
N MET A 55 -2.13 -5.05 -6.64
CA MET A 55 -3.04 -5.99 -7.33
C MET A 55 -2.80 -7.43 -6.85
N ARG A 56 -3.86 -8.24 -6.85
CA ARG A 56 -3.70 -9.67 -6.58
C ARG A 56 -2.82 -10.31 -7.65
N GLY A 57 -1.81 -11.07 -7.22
CA GLY A 57 -0.80 -11.60 -8.14
C GLY A 57 -1.39 -12.46 -9.27
N VAL A 58 -2.43 -13.24 -9.01
CA VAL A 58 -3.13 -14.03 -10.03
C VAL A 58 -3.83 -13.15 -11.09
N GLU A 59 -4.32 -11.98 -10.70
CA GLU A 59 -4.94 -11.02 -11.62
C GLU A 59 -3.88 -10.37 -12.52
N THR A 60 -2.75 -9.96 -11.96
CA THR A 60 -1.59 -9.45 -12.73
C THR A 60 -1.15 -10.46 -13.78
N ILE A 61 -1.03 -11.73 -13.40
CA ILE A 61 -0.63 -12.81 -14.31
C ILE A 61 -1.66 -13.01 -15.41
N ALA A 62 -2.94 -13.06 -15.07
CA ALA A 62 -4.02 -13.21 -16.07
C ALA A 62 -4.02 -12.08 -17.10
N ILE A 63 -3.81 -10.83 -16.65
CA ILE A 63 -3.67 -9.67 -17.53
C ILE A 63 -2.49 -9.88 -18.49
N LYS A 64 -1.31 -10.21 -17.96
CA LYS A 64 -0.09 -10.38 -18.76
C LYS A 64 -0.19 -11.55 -19.77
N CYS A 65 -0.80 -12.65 -19.38
CA CYS A 65 -1.06 -13.76 -20.29
C CYS A 65 -2.00 -13.35 -21.45
N ARG A 66 -3.04 -12.61 -21.15
CA ARG A 66 -3.96 -12.10 -22.18
C ARG A 66 -3.25 -11.14 -23.13
N GLU A 67 -2.48 -10.19 -22.59
CA GLU A 67 -1.78 -9.16 -23.36
C GLU A 67 -0.69 -9.74 -24.28
N GLN A 68 0.13 -10.67 -23.77
CA GLN A 68 1.34 -11.09 -24.47
C GLN A 68 1.24 -12.48 -25.09
N LEU A 69 0.44 -13.39 -24.50
CA LEU A 69 0.26 -14.74 -25.02
C LEU A 69 -1.06 -14.92 -25.78
N GLY A 70 -1.94 -13.91 -25.74
CA GLY A 70 -3.24 -13.92 -26.44
C GLY A 70 -4.21 -14.99 -25.92
N ARG A 71 -4.06 -15.46 -24.66
CA ARG A 71 -4.90 -16.50 -24.09
C ARG A 71 -5.35 -16.17 -22.67
N GLU A 72 -6.50 -16.69 -22.32
CA GLU A 72 -6.95 -16.78 -20.94
C GLU A 72 -6.24 -17.95 -20.23
N ILE A 73 -6.09 -17.83 -18.92
CA ILE A 73 -5.54 -18.89 -18.09
C ILE A 73 -6.49 -19.22 -16.93
N SER A 74 -6.39 -20.44 -16.39
CA SER A 74 -7.14 -20.81 -15.21
C SER A 74 -6.56 -20.17 -13.96
N GLU A 75 -7.37 -20.08 -12.90
CA GLU A 75 -6.89 -19.58 -11.61
C GLU A 75 -5.77 -20.47 -11.03
N ASP A 76 -5.85 -21.79 -11.23
CA ASP A 76 -4.83 -22.73 -10.79
C ASP A 76 -3.49 -22.49 -11.51
N GLU A 77 -3.51 -22.29 -12.84
CA GLU A 77 -2.32 -21.97 -13.61
C GLU A 77 -1.72 -20.62 -13.19
N ALA A 78 -2.55 -19.60 -12.99
CA ALA A 78 -2.10 -18.31 -12.48
C ALA A 78 -1.50 -18.43 -11.08
N MET A 79 -2.06 -19.28 -10.23
CA MET A 79 -1.53 -19.56 -8.90
C MET A 79 -0.16 -20.24 -8.94
N GLU A 80 0.06 -21.20 -9.84
CA GLU A 80 1.37 -21.84 -10.02
C GLU A 80 2.45 -20.82 -10.39
N MET A 81 2.13 -19.93 -11.34
CA MET A 81 3.04 -18.86 -11.75
C MET A 81 3.31 -17.90 -10.60
N TYR A 82 2.30 -17.55 -9.82
CA TYR A 82 2.44 -16.70 -8.63
C TYR A 82 3.30 -17.36 -7.54
N LEU A 83 3.14 -18.65 -7.32
CA LEU A 83 3.99 -19.41 -6.38
C LEU A 83 5.46 -19.41 -6.80
N GLU A 84 5.74 -19.47 -8.11
CA GLU A 84 7.10 -19.34 -8.62
C GLU A 84 7.67 -17.93 -8.35
N LYS A 85 6.90 -16.88 -8.59
CA LYS A 85 7.29 -15.50 -8.21
C LYS A 85 7.58 -15.40 -6.71
N SER A 86 6.70 -15.98 -5.90
CA SER A 86 6.86 -15.99 -4.45
C SER A 86 8.12 -16.74 -4.00
N ARG A 87 8.42 -17.90 -4.61
CA ARG A 87 9.64 -18.66 -4.36
C ARG A 87 10.89 -17.84 -4.67
N ILE A 88 10.91 -17.16 -5.80
CA ILE A 88 12.03 -16.29 -6.18
C ILE A 88 12.18 -15.15 -5.16
N PHE A 89 11.10 -14.49 -4.81
CA PHE A 89 11.09 -13.41 -3.81
C PHE A 89 11.68 -13.86 -2.48
N HIS A 90 11.23 -15.01 -1.95
CA HIS A 90 11.72 -15.55 -0.68
C HIS A 90 13.17 -16.07 -0.71
N SER A 91 13.72 -16.31 -1.89
CA SER A 91 15.14 -16.69 -2.04
C SER A 91 16.11 -15.51 -1.97
N MET A 92 15.59 -14.27 -2.01
CA MET A 92 16.37 -13.05 -1.92
C MET A 92 16.56 -12.58 -0.48
N THR A 93 17.41 -11.59 -0.29
CA THR A 93 17.63 -10.95 1.01
C THR A 93 16.31 -10.37 1.54
N LYS A 94 16.08 -10.50 2.84
CA LYS A 94 14.87 -9.93 3.48
C LYS A 94 14.84 -8.41 3.32
N ALA A 95 13.67 -7.89 3.00
CA ALA A 95 13.40 -6.46 3.02
C ALA A 95 13.61 -5.90 4.42
N THR A 96 14.13 -4.68 4.49
CA THR A 96 14.28 -3.94 5.74
C THR A 96 13.04 -3.10 6.00
N ILE A 97 12.81 -2.73 7.25
CA ILE A 97 11.76 -1.77 7.61
C ILE A 97 12.09 -0.43 6.96
N MET A 98 11.08 0.23 6.40
CA MET A 98 11.24 1.52 5.73
C MET A 98 11.72 2.58 6.75
N PRO A 99 12.79 3.35 6.42
CA PRO A 99 13.28 4.41 7.28
C PRO A 99 12.17 5.42 7.65
N GLY A 100 12.10 5.81 8.91
CA GLY A 100 11.14 6.81 9.40
C GLY A 100 9.72 6.30 9.64
N VAL A 101 9.35 5.10 9.17
CA VAL A 101 7.96 4.63 9.28
C VAL A 101 7.52 4.41 10.72
N LYS A 102 8.39 3.86 11.57
CA LYS A 102 8.04 3.66 12.99
C LYS A 102 7.95 4.98 13.77
N GLU A 103 8.76 5.95 13.41
CA GLU A 103 8.69 7.31 13.94
C GLU A 103 7.39 7.99 13.56
N LEU A 104 6.98 7.86 12.30
CA LEU A 104 5.69 8.34 11.80
C LEU A 104 4.53 7.69 12.56
N GLN A 105 4.54 6.37 12.71
CA GLN A 105 3.48 5.64 13.43
C GLN A 105 3.39 6.05 14.90
N ARG A 106 4.54 6.18 15.61
CA ARG A 106 4.54 6.67 17.00
C ARG A 106 3.98 8.08 17.12
N PHE A 107 4.32 8.96 16.18
CA PHE A 107 3.74 10.29 16.11
C PHE A 107 2.21 10.22 15.93
N MET A 108 1.72 9.43 14.98
CA MET A 108 0.27 9.28 14.75
C MET A 108 -0.45 8.74 15.99
N LEU A 109 0.10 7.72 16.65
CA LEU A 109 -0.44 7.15 17.90
C LEU A 109 -0.45 8.20 19.04
N SER A 110 0.57 9.05 19.14
CA SER A 110 0.60 10.14 20.13
C SER A 110 -0.48 11.21 19.90
N ARG A 111 -1.07 11.22 18.71
CA ARG A 111 -2.22 12.06 18.31
C ARG A 111 -3.54 11.28 18.34
N GLU A 112 -3.58 10.15 19.05
CA GLU A 112 -4.76 9.29 19.25
C GLU A 112 -5.31 8.67 17.94
N MET A 113 -4.50 8.60 16.87
CA MET A 113 -4.91 7.93 15.65
C MET A 113 -4.76 6.43 15.80
N GLN A 114 -5.68 5.67 15.21
CA GLN A 114 -5.62 4.22 15.10
C GLN A 114 -4.91 3.84 13.79
N ILE A 115 -4.12 2.77 13.83
CA ILE A 115 -3.30 2.33 12.68
C ILE A 115 -3.52 0.86 12.40
N THR A 116 -3.79 0.50 11.15
CA THR A 116 -3.69 -0.88 10.66
C THR A 116 -3.13 -0.92 9.24
N VAL A 117 -3.06 -2.12 8.67
CA VAL A 117 -2.41 -2.38 7.38
C VAL A 117 -3.38 -3.00 6.39
N VAL A 118 -3.29 -2.56 5.13
CA VAL A 118 -4.10 -3.07 4.02
C VAL A 118 -3.16 -3.49 2.89
N THR A 119 -2.91 -4.80 2.76
CA THR A 119 -1.92 -5.35 1.84
C THR A 119 -2.51 -6.27 0.78
N GLY A 120 -1.96 -6.22 -0.44
CA GLY A 120 -2.21 -7.20 -1.49
C GLY A 120 -1.58 -8.58 -1.24
N SER A 121 -0.77 -8.74 -0.20
CA SER A 121 -0.20 -10.04 0.19
C SER A 121 -1.17 -10.84 1.07
N GLY A 122 -1.26 -12.15 0.82
CA GLY A 122 -2.05 -13.08 1.64
C GLY A 122 -1.21 -14.18 2.29
N GLN A 123 0.13 -14.04 2.33
CA GLN A 123 1.03 -15.08 2.81
C GLN A 123 1.16 -15.04 4.35
N PRO A 124 0.77 -16.12 5.07
CA PRO A 124 0.78 -16.13 6.53
C PRO A 124 2.14 -15.77 7.18
N PRO A 125 3.30 -16.22 6.64
CA PRO A 125 4.59 -15.83 7.23
C PRO A 125 4.88 -14.33 7.14
N LEU A 126 4.44 -13.65 6.07
CA LEU A 126 4.59 -12.21 5.92
C LEU A 126 3.71 -11.46 6.92
N LEU A 127 2.45 -11.87 7.07
CA LEU A 127 1.51 -11.26 8.03
C LEU A 127 1.97 -11.45 9.47
N ALA A 128 2.49 -12.63 9.83
CA ALA A 128 3.07 -12.87 11.15
C ALA A 128 4.34 -12.03 11.39
N GLY A 129 5.16 -11.85 10.36
CA GLY A 129 6.32 -10.95 10.38
C GLY A 129 5.90 -9.50 10.64
N LEU A 130 4.90 -9.03 9.91
CA LEU A 130 4.34 -7.69 10.03
C LEU A 130 3.83 -7.42 11.45
N ALA A 131 3.01 -8.32 12.01
CA ALA A 131 2.48 -8.18 13.37
C ALA A 131 3.60 -8.10 14.43
N ARG A 132 4.67 -8.90 14.29
CA ARG A 132 5.82 -8.87 15.18
C ARG A 132 6.66 -7.60 15.02
N ASP A 133 6.98 -7.24 13.77
CA ASP A 133 7.92 -6.15 13.48
C ASP A 133 7.33 -4.77 13.82
N PHE A 134 5.99 -4.68 13.85
CA PHE A 134 5.22 -3.46 14.20
C PHE A 134 4.35 -3.64 15.45
N GLU A 135 4.75 -4.54 16.36
CA GLU A 135 4.06 -4.75 17.64
C GLU A 135 3.88 -3.43 18.41
N GLY A 136 2.65 -3.16 18.83
CA GLY A 136 2.27 -1.93 19.52
C GLY A 136 2.20 -0.67 18.63
N LEU A 137 2.48 -0.79 17.32
CA LEU A 137 2.41 0.31 16.35
C LEU A 137 1.22 0.18 15.38
N ILE A 138 0.67 -1.02 15.25
CA ILE A 138 -0.50 -1.31 14.41
C ILE A 138 -1.49 -2.17 15.19
N ASP A 139 -2.77 -2.12 14.79
CA ASP A 139 -3.76 -3.10 15.24
C ASP A 139 -3.67 -4.34 14.34
N ALA A 140 -2.90 -5.34 14.80
CA ALA A 140 -2.59 -6.53 14.00
C ALA A 140 -3.82 -7.43 13.76
N ASP A 141 -4.82 -7.39 14.63
CA ASP A 141 -6.05 -8.19 14.48
C ASP A 141 -6.97 -7.63 13.39
N LYS A 142 -6.73 -6.39 12.98
CA LYS A 142 -7.50 -5.67 11.95
C LYS A 142 -6.80 -5.57 10.60
N ILE A 143 -5.64 -6.22 10.43
CA ILE A 143 -4.95 -6.25 9.13
C ILE A 143 -5.87 -6.81 8.05
N VAL A 144 -5.95 -6.12 6.91
CA VAL A 144 -6.63 -6.60 5.71
C VAL A 144 -5.60 -7.13 4.73
N SER A 145 -5.81 -8.36 4.27
CA SER A 145 -4.94 -9.06 3.32
C SER A 145 -5.70 -9.43 2.04
N ALA A 146 -4.97 -9.90 1.03
CA ALA A 146 -5.58 -10.40 -0.21
C ALA A 146 -6.62 -11.52 -0.01
N LYS A 147 -6.60 -12.23 1.13
CA LYS A 147 -7.54 -13.31 1.43
C LYS A 147 -8.88 -12.81 1.97
N ASP A 148 -8.92 -11.57 2.44
CA ASP A 148 -10.09 -10.99 3.10
C ASP A 148 -11.06 -10.37 2.10
N VAL A 149 -10.64 -10.12 0.86
CA VAL A 149 -11.41 -9.42 -0.16
C VAL A 149 -11.53 -10.23 -1.45
N LYS A 150 -12.64 -10.03 -2.17
CA LYS A 150 -12.84 -10.65 -3.49
C LYS A 150 -12.10 -9.89 -4.58
N GLN A 151 -12.10 -8.57 -4.51
CA GLN A 151 -11.41 -7.70 -5.46
C GLN A 151 -10.27 -6.99 -4.74
N GLY A 152 -9.05 -7.12 -5.30
CA GLY A 152 -7.87 -6.40 -4.83
C GLY A 152 -7.82 -4.98 -5.39
N LYS A 153 -6.80 -4.20 -4.99
CA LYS A 153 -6.50 -2.90 -5.59
C LYS A 153 -6.38 -3.06 -7.12
N PRO A 154 -6.95 -2.18 -7.93
CA PRO A 154 -7.43 -0.83 -7.62
C PRO A 154 -8.89 -0.74 -7.12
N ALA A 155 -9.61 -1.86 -6.92
CA ALA A 155 -10.93 -1.80 -6.31
C ALA A 155 -10.85 -1.23 -4.88
N PRO A 156 -11.90 -0.51 -4.41
CA PRO A 156 -11.90 0.10 -3.09
C PRO A 156 -12.04 -0.91 -1.93
N ASP A 157 -12.43 -2.15 -2.23
CA ASP A 157 -12.81 -3.19 -1.28
C ASP A 157 -11.81 -3.35 -0.13
N PRO A 158 -10.46 -3.40 -0.37
CA PRO A 158 -9.51 -3.56 0.72
C PRO A 158 -9.55 -2.40 1.73
N TYR A 159 -9.67 -1.16 1.25
CA TYR A 159 -9.70 0.01 2.12
C TYR A 159 -11.06 0.20 2.78
N LEU A 160 -12.16 -0.14 2.10
CA LEU A 160 -13.51 -0.17 2.69
C LEU A 160 -13.55 -1.16 3.86
N LEU A 161 -13.01 -2.37 3.67
CA LEU A 161 -12.92 -3.37 4.74
C LEU A 161 -11.98 -2.91 5.87
N GLY A 162 -10.88 -2.24 5.55
CA GLY A 162 -9.99 -1.65 6.55
C GLY A 162 -10.70 -0.64 7.42
N MET A 163 -11.47 0.27 6.83
CA MET A 163 -12.29 1.24 7.56
C MET A 163 -13.37 0.55 8.40
N GLU A 164 -14.05 -0.47 7.86
CA GLU A 164 -15.05 -1.24 8.60
C GLU A 164 -14.44 -1.87 9.86
N ARG A 165 -13.29 -2.56 9.74
CA ARG A 165 -12.58 -3.17 10.87
C ARG A 165 -12.13 -2.15 11.92
N MET A 166 -11.75 -0.95 11.47
CA MET A 166 -11.32 0.14 12.36
C MET A 166 -12.49 0.94 12.93
N GLY A 167 -13.73 0.76 12.43
CA GLY A 167 -14.88 1.55 12.83
C GLY A 167 -14.77 3.02 12.40
N SER A 168 -14.12 3.30 11.28
CA SER A 168 -13.86 4.64 10.77
C SER A 168 -14.61 4.92 9.48
N LYS A 169 -14.69 6.20 9.12
CA LYS A 169 -15.33 6.70 7.89
C LYS A 169 -14.28 7.26 6.93
N PRO A 170 -14.58 7.37 5.62
CA PRO A 170 -13.65 7.92 4.64
C PRO A 170 -13.09 9.30 5.01
N GLU A 171 -13.96 10.19 5.52
CA GLU A 171 -13.61 11.56 5.92
C GLU A 171 -12.74 11.65 7.19
N GLU A 172 -12.51 10.54 7.88
CA GLU A 172 -11.66 10.42 9.07
C GLU A 172 -10.43 9.54 8.82
N THR A 173 -10.25 9.05 7.57
CA THR A 173 -9.25 8.03 7.25
C THR A 173 -8.21 8.55 6.27
N ILE A 174 -6.93 8.40 6.63
CA ILE A 174 -5.79 8.56 5.75
C ILE A 174 -5.37 7.19 5.21
N VAL A 175 -5.10 7.13 3.91
CA VAL A 175 -4.38 6.01 3.27
C VAL A 175 -2.97 6.47 2.95
N VAL A 176 -1.97 5.66 3.27
CA VAL A 176 -0.56 5.87 2.91
C VAL A 176 -0.14 4.79 1.92
N GLU A 177 0.23 5.20 0.72
CA GLU A 177 0.45 4.34 -0.45
C GLU A 177 1.65 4.76 -1.29
N ASN A 178 2.30 3.80 -1.94
CA ASN A 178 3.43 4.04 -2.84
C ASN A 178 3.16 3.63 -4.29
N ALA A 179 2.02 2.98 -4.56
CA ALA A 179 1.72 2.39 -5.86
C ALA A 179 0.47 3.01 -6.51
N PRO A 180 0.45 3.18 -7.85
CA PRO A 180 -0.68 3.79 -8.56
C PRO A 180 -2.02 3.10 -8.27
N LEU A 181 -2.05 1.77 -8.29
CA LEU A 181 -3.29 1.01 -8.08
C LEU A 181 -3.80 1.11 -6.64
N GLY A 182 -2.89 1.19 -5.66
CA GLY A 182 -3.26 1.41 -4.29
C GLY A 182 -3.79 2.82 -4.03
N VAL A 183 -3.19 3.82 -4.68
CA VAL A 183 -3.71 5.20 -4.68
C VAL A 183 -5.13 5.25 -5.25
N GLN A 184 -5.38 4.61 -6.41
CA GLN A 184 -6.71 4.50 -6.99
C GLN A 184 -7.71 3.87 -6.01
N ALA A 185 -7.33 2.77 -5.37
CA ALA A 185 -8.19 2.07 -4.41
C ALA A 185 -8.56 2.97 -3.21
N GLY A 186 -7.57 3.66 -2.63
CA GLY A 186 -7.80 4.60 -1.53
C GLY A 186 -8.70 5.77 -1.92
N ARG A 187 -8.51 6.30 -3.13
CA ARG A 187 -9.38 7.36 -3.70
C ARG A 187 -10.80 6.87 -3.94
N ALA A 188 -10.94 5.69 -4.53
CA ALA A 188 -12.25 5.07 -4.79
C ALA A 188 -13.00 4.74 -3.48
N ALA A 189 -12.28 4.45 -2.40
CA ALA A 189 -12.84 4.28 -1.06
C ALA A 189 -13.22 5.62 -0.38
N GLY A 190 -12.92 6.75 -1.01
CA GLY A 190 -13.24 8.09 -0.49
C GLY A 190 -12.26 8.66 0.54
N CYS A 191 -11.14 7.98 0.76
CA CYS A 191 -10.14 8.39 1.75
C CYS A 191 -9.26 9.55 1.27
N PHE A 192 -8.64 10.25 2.22
CA PHE A 192 -7.50 11.10 1.91
C PHE A 192 -6.26 10.23 1.68
N VAL A 193 -5.67 10.33 0.48
CA VAL A 193 -4.53 9.49 0.09
C VAL A 193 -3.25 10.31 0.07
N ILE A 194 -2.29 9.90 0.87
CA ILE A 194 -0.90 10.33 0.86
C ILE A 194 -0.11 9.34 0.02
N GLY A 195 0.46 9.80 -1.10
CA GLY A 195 1.43 9.04 -1.87
C GLY A 195 2.82 9.19 -1.25
N VAL A 196 3.55 8.08 -1.12
CA VAL A 196 4.97 8.11 -0.73
C VAL A 196 5.77 7.46 -1.84
N ASN A 197 6.42 8.26 -2.68
CA ASN A 197 7.20 7.77 -3.80
C ASN A 197 8.57 7.26 -3.34
N THR A 198 8.60 6.03 -2.85
CA THR A 198 9.80 5.32 -2.39
C THR A 198 10.46 4.49 -3.50
N GLY A 199 9.98 4.59 -4.73
CA GLY A 199 10.42 3.82 -5.88
C GLY A 199 10.89 4.69 -7.05
N PRO A 200 11.12 4.07 -8.22
CA PRO A 200 11.63 4.73 -9.41
C PRO A 200 10.54 5.40 -10.28
N LEU A 201 9.27 5.30 -9.90
CA LEU A 201 8.18 5.90 -10.67
C LEU A 201 8.24 7.43 -10.58
N PRO A 202 7.89 8.17 -11.65
CA PRO A 202 7.72 9.62 -11.53
C PRO A 202 6.52 9.93 -10.63
N ASP A 203 6.59 11.02 -9.87
CA ASP A 203 5.50 11.48 -8.98
C ASP A 203 4.14 11.60 -9.68
N SER A 204 4.14 11.91 -10.97
CA SER A 204 2.92 11.98 -11.78
C SER A 204 2.12 10.68 -11.73
N GLN A 205 2.78 9.52 -11.63
CA GLN A 205 2.09 8.24 -11.51
C GLN A 205 1.23 8.14 -10.25
N LEU A 206 1.64 8.74 -9.14
CA LEU A 206 0.81 8.79 -7.94
C LEU A 206 -0.21 9.92 -8.01
N LYS A 207 0.18 11.10 -8.49
CA LYS A 207 -0.69 12.29 -8.63
C LYS A 207 -1.85 12.04 -9.59
N ASP A 208 -1.56 11.53 -10.78
CA ASP A 208 -2.54 11.30 -11.84
C ASP A 208 -3.53 10.17 -11.46
N ASN A 209 -3.10 9.25 -10.59
CA ASN A 209 -3.95 8.20 -10.03
C ASN A 209 -4.72 8.64 -8.77
N GLY A 210 -4.53 9.90 -8.34
CA GLY A 210 -5.40 10.54 -7.36
C GLY A 210 -4.81 10.75 -5.97
N ALA A 211 -3.49 10.59 -5.78
CA ALA A 211 -2.86 11.00 -4.52
C ALA A 211 -3.11 12.50 -4.29
N HIS A 212 -3.59 12.86 -3.10
CA HIS A 212 -3.83 14.26 -2.74
C HIS A 212 -2.52 15.02 -2.55
N ILE A 213 -1.50 14.33 -2.07
CA ILE A 213 -0.15 14.86 -1.87
C ILE A 213 0.85 13.72 -2.05
N VAL A 214 2.04 14.03 -2.55
CA VAL A 214 3.12 13.06 -2.73
C VAL A 214 4.34 13.53 -1.96
N PHE A 215 4.94 12.61 -1.20
CA PHE A 215 6.20 12.75 -0.48
C PHE A 215 7.20 11.69 -0.97
N HIS A 216 8.48 11.80 -0.54
CA HIS A 216 9.53 10.88 -0.98
C HIS A 216 10.05 9.98 0.16
N ASP A 217 9.70 10.30 1.41
CA ASP A 217 10.01 9.48 2.57
C ASP A 217 9.01 9.67 3.71
N MET A 218 9.12 8.84 4.74
CA MET A 218 8.21 8.86 5.89
C MET A 218 8.47 10.04 6.86
N PHE A 219 9.67 10.64 6.80
CA PHE A 219 9.98 11.82 7.60
C PHE A 219 9.25 13.04 7.06
N GLU A 220 9.22 13.22 5.71
CA GLU A 220 8.43 14.28 5.07
C GLU A 220 6.94 14.16 5.41
N VAL A 221 6.40 12.92 5.39
CA VAL A 221 5.00 12.67 5.80
C VAL A 221 4.77 13.09 7.24
N LYS A 222 5.65 12.67 8.15
CA LYS A 222 5.55 13.03 9.57
C LYS A 222 5.55 14.54 9.77
N ASP A 223 6.52 15.23 9.19
CA ASP A 223 6.67 16.68 9.35
C ASP A 223 5.48 17.46 8.76
N ALA A 224 4.92 16.99 7.65
CA ALA A 224 3.74 17.60 7.05
C ALA A 224 2.48 17.39 7.90
N LEU A 225 2.29 16.19 8.45
CA LEU A 225 1.16 15.90 9.35
C LEU A 225 1.28 16.67 10.67
N GLU A 226 2.47 16.78 11.24
CA GLU A 226 2.71 17.54 12.46
C GLU A 226 2.32 19.00 12.27
N ARG A 227 2.85 19.66 11.23
CA ARG A 227 2.47 21.06 10.89
C ARG A 227 0.96 21.22 10.65
N PHE A 228 0.33 20.24 10.01
CA PHE A 228 -1.10 20.29 9.74
C PHE A 228 -1.92 20.22 11.03
N LEU A 229 -1.66 19.25 11.89
CA LEU A 229 -2.42 19.03 13.12
C LEU A 229 -2.21 20.16 14.14
N ASP A 230 -0.98 20.66 14.26
CA ASP A 230 -0.68 21.78 15.16
C ASP A 230 -1.41 23.07 14.71
N SER A 231 -1.43 23.34 13.40
CA SER A 231 -2.18 24.48 12.85
C SER A 231 -3.70 24.42 13.07
N GLN A 232 -4.24 23.25 13.39
CA GLN A 232 -5.65 23.08 13.72
C GLN A 232 -5.95 23.34 15.19
N ASN A 233 -5.03 22.96 16.08
CA ASN A 233 -5.16 23.19 17.52
C ASN A 233 -5.13 24.68 17.86
N GLU A 234 -4.32 25.47 17.16
CA GLU A 234 -4.28 26.94 17.33
C GLU A 234 -5.61 27.63 17.00
N LYS A 235 -6.32 27.14 15.95
CA LYS A 235 -7.63 27.69 15.52
C LYS A 235 -8.80 27.32 16.44
N THR A 236 -8.64 26.36 17.32
CA THR A 236 -9.70 25.90 18.24
C THR A 236 -9.62 26.65 19.59
N LEU A 237 -8.58 27.45 19.79
CA LEU A 237 -8.35 28.24 21.01
C LEU A 237 -8.77 29.73 20.84
N ASP A 238 -9.16 30.13 19.63
CA ASP A 238 -9.73 31.44 19.29
C ASP A 238 -11.26 31.35 19.12
#